data_a7b2ecba83350babc098c55d6ec97870
#
_entry.id   a7b2ecba83350babc098c55d6ec97870
#
_cell.length_a   1.000
_cell.length_b   1.000
_cell.length_c   1.000
_cell.angle_alpha   90.00
_cell.angle_beta   90.00
_cell.angle_gamma   90.00
#
_symmetry.space_group_name_H-M   'P 1'
#
loop_
_entity.id
_entity.type
_entity.pdbx_description
1 polymer ?
#
loop_
_entity_poly.entity_id
_entity_poly.type
_entity_poly.pdbx_seq_one_letter_code
_entity_poly.pdbx_strand_id
1 'polypeptide(L)'
;SISVDASQIEKYIDNIVIPIARYHEIETHGLSIMEEKCPCEAILSFEDTTYNGQALQLGFRYGDQTFTSDSALEMKKIIYRKTSGEIFFFRRNITAEEQVVQLLTDAGLQQLNNTHFSLSPEAPEKTIVEWINSHREMLQQSFHLTSNMGNTPYCLDEIRIEQSCDDEVDWFELHITVVIGNLRIPFSRFRKHILEEKREYLLPDGRMILLPEEWFSKYANLLEMGIQTEKGIRLKHTFVGAAQTALGEEELKKFPVKQQIQNIAVPKNLKATLRPYQQKGFSWMVHLHKQGFGGCLADDMGLGKTLQTLTLLQYIYKPSTPRQPATLIVVPTSLLHNWRREAKRFTALSMAEYNNTMAIDKEQPEKFFGHFHLIFTTYGMMRNNIDILCSYRFEYIVLDESQNIKNSESLTFRSAIRLQSKHRLVLTGTPIENSLKDLWAQFHFIQPDLLGTENAFQKQFIMPIRQG
;
A
#
# COMPACT_ATOMS: atom_id res chain seq x y z
N SER A 1 60.39 10.24 -48.36
CA SER A 1 59.02 10.46 -48.88
C SER A 1 58.50 9.14 -49.44
N ILE A 2 57.33 8.80 -49.05
CA ILE A 2 56.62 7.61 -49.52
C ILE A 2 55.60 8.12 -50.55
N SER A 3 55.66 7.57 -51.76
CA SER A 3 54.66 7.85 -52.80
C SER A 3 53.66 6.74 -52.82
N VAL A 4 52.37 7.07 -52.63
CA VAL A 4 51.27 6.09 -52.57
C VAL A 4 50.38 6.30 -53.79
N ASP A 5 50.04 5.21 -54.49
CA ASP A 5 49.11 5.25 -55.60
C ASP A 5 47.71 5.65 -55.12
N ALA A 6 46.95 6.43 -55.88
CA ALA A 6 45.63 6.93 -55.51
C ALA A 6 44.63 5.80 -55.14
N SER A 7 44.79 4.62 -55.76
CA SER A 7 43.98 3.45 -55.48
C SER A 7 44.26 2.79 -54.09
N GLN A 8 45.43 3.13 -53.51
CA GLN A 8 45.88 2.56 -52.20
C GLN A 8 45.86 3.58 -51.06
N ILE A 9 45.47 4.82 -51.30
CA ILE A 9 45.47 5.89 -50.31
C ILE A 9 44.68 5.51 -49.07
N GLU A 10 43.49 4.95 -49.21
CA GLU A 10 42.64 4.53 -48.04
C GLU A 10 43.38 3.52 -47.17
N LYS A 11 43.89 2.44 -47.73
CA LYS A 11 44.66 1.43 -47.00
C LYS A 11 45.89 1.99 -46.32
N TYR A 12 46.54 2.95 -46.94
CA TYR A 12 47.72 3.62 -46.38
C TYR A 12 47.29 4.49 -45.16
N ILE A 13 46.23 5.23 -45.32
CA ILE A 13 45.70 6.05 -44.23
C ILE A 13 45.27 5.16 -43.04
N ASP A 14 44.47 4.13 -43.27
CA ASP A 14 43.96 3.25 -42.22
C ASP A 14 45.05 2.45 -41.50
N ASN A 15 46.03 1.95 -42.25
CA ASN A 15 47.04 1.04 -41.69
C ASN A 15 48.33 1.71 -41.21
N ILE A 16 48.65 2.93 -41.69
CA ILE A 16 49.89 3.61 -41.35
C ILE A 16 49.69 4.99 -40.75
N VAL A 17 48.87 5.85 -41.37
CA VAL A 17 48.75 7.25 -40.95
C VAL A 17 47.93 7.31 -39.62
N ILE A 18 46.77 6.66 -39.54
CA ILE A 18 45.92 6.66 -38.37
C ILE A 18 46.63 6.05 -37.15
N PRO A 19 47.25 4.87 -37.21
CA PRO A 19 47.96 4.30 -36.07
C PRO A 19 49.09 5.18 -35.54
N ILE A 20 49.88 5.82 -36.45
CA ILE A 20 50.98 6.72 -36.04
C ILE A 20 50.40 8.02 -35.47
N ALA A 21 49.44 8.62 -36.12
CA ALA A 21 48.80 9.87 -35.70
C ALA A 21 48.10 9.82 -34.36
N ARG A 22 47.69 8.63 -33.89
CA ARG A 22 47.11 8.43 -32.55
C ARG A 22 48.07 8.83 -31.44
N TYR A 23 49.38 8.58 -31.64
CA TYR A 23 50.39 8.75 -30.59
C TYR A 23 51.37 9.88 -30.88
N HIS A 24 51.43 10.34 -32.14
CA HIS A 24 52.39 11.34 -32.58
C HIS A 24 51.70 12.49 -33.32
N GLU A 25 52.27 13.66 -33.26
CA GLU A 25 51.89 14.75 -34.16
C GLU A 25 52.49 14.48 -35.55
N ILE A 26 51.68 14.62 -36.59
CA ILE A 26 52.03 14.35 -37.98
C ILE A 26 51.82 15.63 -38.78
N GLU A 27 52.87 16.07 -39.50
CA GLU A 27 52.75 17.08 -40.54
C GLU A 27 52.47 16.39 -41.87
N THR A 28 51.42 16.84 -42.55
CA THR A 28 51.05 16.30 -43.88
C THR A 28 51.08 17.37 -44.91
N HIS A 29 51.64 16.98 -46.09
CA HIS A 29 51.58 17.81 -47.28
C HIS A 29 50.59 17.18 -48.28
N GLY A 30 49.51 17.89 -48.56
CA GLY A 30 48.46 17.41 -49.50
C GLY A 30 47.29 16.68 -48.88
N LEU A 31 47.28 16.47 -47.56
CA LEU A 31 46.13 15.99 -46.77
C LEU A 31 45.83 17.01 -45.67
N SER A 32 44.59 17.50 -45.58
CA SER A 32 44.18 18.33 -44.44
C SER A 32 43.80 17.47 -43.25
N ILE A 33 44.46 17.72 -42.11
CA ILE A 33 44.07 17.14 -40.82
C ILE A 33 43.39 18.25 -40.02
N MET A 34 42.10 18.09 -39.72
CA MET A 34 41.31 19.09 -39.01
C MET A 34 40.89 18.57 -37.64
N GLU A 35 40.97 19.43 -36.61
CA GLU A 35 40.43 19.14 -35.30
C GLU A 35 38.91 19.43 -35.30
N GLU A 36 38.12 18.42 -35.06
CA GLU A 36 36.66 18.58 -34.85
C GLU A 36 36.43 18.83 -33.37
N LYS A 37 36.12 20.07 -33.02
CA LYS A 37 35.81 20.48 -31.64
C LYS A 37 34.38 20.13 -31.32
N CYS A 38 34.19 19.07 -30.55
CA CYS A 38 32.89 18.64 -30.04
C CYS A 38 32.83 18.77 -28.52
N PRO A 39 31.66 19.08 -27.94
CA PRO A 39 31.48 18.99 -26.50
C PRO A 39 31.67 17.56 -26.00
N CYS A 40 32.16 17.42 -24.76
CA CYS A 40 32.24 16.16 -24.07
C CYS A 40 30.86 15.79 -23.58
N GLU A 41 30.27 14.70 -24.03
CA GLU A 41 29.02 14.17 -23.58
C GLU A 41 29.27 12.88 -22.78
N ALA A 42 28.87 12.86 -21.50
CA ALA A 42 29.00 11.69 -20.67
C ALA A 42 27.84 10.71 -20.92
N ILE A 43 28.19 9.45 -21.18
CA ILE A 43 27.25 8.36 -21.38
C ILE A 43 27.35 7.44 -20.16
N LEU A 44 26.25 7.18 -19.51
CA LEU A 44 26.17 6.24 -18.42
C LEU A 44 25.28 5.07 -18.84
N SER A 45 25.86 3.87 -18.88
CA SER A 45 25.16 2.64 -19.20
C SER A 45 25.09 1.73 -17.98
N PHE A 46 23.96 1.06 -17.81
CA PHE A 46 23.78 0.07 -16.76
C PHE A 46 24.21 -1.30 -17.28
N GLU A 47 25.13 -1.95 -16.58
CA GLU A 47 25.58 -3.30 -16.90
C GLU A 47 25.41 -4.24 -15.72
N ASP A 48 24.87 -5.44 -16.00
CA ASP A 48 24.84 -6.56 -15.07
C ASP A 48 26.18 -7.29 -15.19
N THR A 49 27.16 -6.87 -14.41
CA THR A 49 28.49 -7.45 -14.48
C THR A 49 28.61 -8.67 -13.57
N THR A 50 29.45 -9.62 -13.96
CA THR A 50 29.84 -10.83 -13.21
C THR A 50 30.49 -10.58 -11.84
N TYR A 51 30.62 -9.35 -11.43
CA TYR A 51 31.12 -8.93 -10.11
C TYR A 51 29.94 -8.65 -9.17
N ASN A 52 29.46 -9.66 -8.49
CA ASN A 52 28.55 -9.60 -7.30
C ASN A 52 27.63 -8.38 -7.16
N GLY A 53 27.15 -7.77 -8.24
CA GLY A 53 26.30 -6.59 -8.16
C GLY A 53 26.20 -5.80 -9.46
N GLN A 54 25.16 -5.03 -9.50
CA GLN A 54 24.85 -4.10 -10.58
C GLN A 54 25.88 -2.97 -10.60
N ALA A 55 26.41 -2.64 -11.78
CA ALA A 55 27.38 -1.56 -11.98
C ALA A 55 26.94 -0.60 -13.10
N LEU A 56 27.41 0.63 -13.02
CA LEU A 56 27.25 1.63 -14.06
C LEU A 56 28.56 1.75 -14.83
N GLN A 57 28.48 1.69 -16.15
CA GLN A 57 29.63 1.94 -17.03
C GLN A 57 29.60 3.38 -17.54
N LEU A 58 30.69 4.11 -17.34
CA LEU A 58 30.89 5.47 -17.82
C LEU A 58 31.68 5.46 -19.13
N GLY A 59 31.14 6.14 -20.13
CA GLY A 59 31.81 6.43 -21.38
C GLY A 59 31.69 7.91 -21.75
N PHE A 60 32.50 8.38 -22.70
CA PHE A 60 32.47 9.76 -23.16
C PHE A 60 32.31 9.80 -24.68
N ARG A 61 31.39 10.63 -25.18
CA ARG A 61 31.12 10.83 -26.59
C ARG A 61 31.56 12.22 -27.03
N TYR A 62 32.23 12.25 -28.15
CA TYR A 62 32.65 13.46 -28.83
C TYR A 62 32.18 13.36 -30.30
N GLY A 63 31.10 14.08 -30.61
CA GLY A 63 30.39 13.93 -31.88
C GLY A 63 29.87 12.51 -32.13
N ASP A 64 30.34 11.84 -33.15
CA ASP A 64 30.02 10.45 -33.51
C ASP A 64 30.99 9.41 -32.89
N GLN A 65 31.98 9.85 -32.11
CA GLN A 65 33.01 8.99 -31.53
C GLN A 65 32.82 8.79 -30.03
N THR A 66 32.88 7.54 -29.60
CA THR A 66 32.81 7.19 -28.18
C THR A 66 34.19 6.70 -27.71
N PHE A 67 34.59 7.23 -26.54
CA PHE A 67 35.77 6.78 -25.82
C PHE A 67 35.29 6.03 -24.57
N THR A 68 35.79 4.82 -24.38
CA THR A 68 35.67 4.11 -23.09
C THR A 68 36.89 4.45 -22.26
N SER A 69 36.76 4.52 -20.93
CA SER A 69 37.90 4.94 -20.09
C SER A 69 39.03 3.89 -20.01
N ASP A 70 38.81 2.66 -20.51
CA ASP A 70 39.90 1.69 -20.71
C ASP A 70 40.93 2.16 -21.74
N SER A 71 40.56 3.10 -22.59
CA SER A 71 41.47 3.77 -23.49
C SER A 71 42.20 4.96 -22.84
N ALA A 72 42.59 4.86 -21.56
CA ALA A 72 43.29 5.94 -20.83
C ALA A 72 44.55 6.47 -21.58
N LEU A 73 45.12 5.68 -22.46
CA LEU A 73 46.23 6.04 -23.32
C LEU A 73 45.78 6.71 -24.66
N GLU A 74 44.51 6.63 -25.01
CA GLU A 74 43.97 7.16 -26.25
C GLU A 74 43.50 8.61 -26.06
N MET A 75 44.42 9.57 -26.25
CA MET A 75 44.13 11.00 -26.08
C MET A 75 43.35 11.62 -27.24
N LYS A 76 43.36 10.98 -28.38
CA LYS A 76 42.70 11.45 -29.62
C LYS A 76 42.27 10.28 -30.49
N LYS A 77 41.15 10.44 -31.17
CA LYS A 77 40.62 9.49 -32.15
C LYS A 77 40.65 10.13 -33.52
N ILE A 78 41.16 9.40 -34.48
CA ILE A 78 41.37 9.93 -35.83
C ILE A 78 40.52 9.15 -36.80
N ILE A 79 39.83 9.87 -37.69
CA ILE A 79 38.89 9.30 -38.66
C ILE A 79 39.20 9.89 -40.04
N TYR A 80 39.25 9.02 -41.03
CA TYR A 80 39.25 9.41 -42.43
C TYR A 80 37.84 9.40 -42.99
N ARG A 81 37.30 10.57 -43.36
CA ARG A 81 35.99 10.69 -44.03
C ARG A 81 36.16 10.51 -45.52
N LYS A 82 35.79 9.34 -46.04
CA LYS A 82 35.92 8.98 -47.47
C LYS A 82 35.18 9.94 -48.40
N THR A 83 34.07 10.52 -47.96
CA THR A 83 33.24 11.44 -48.74
C THR A 83 33.86 12.79 -49.01
N SER A 84 34.68 13.29 -48.08
CA SER A 84 35.39 14.58 -48.23
C SER A 84 36.87 14.42 -48.55
N GLY A 85 37.46 13.22 -48.37
CA GLY A 85 38.88 12.97 -48.48
C GLY A 85 39.73 13.63 -47.38
N GLU A 86 39.10 13.99 -46.27
CA GLU A 86 39.74 14.72 -45.17
C GLU A 86 39.92 13.82 -43.94
N ILE A 87 40.95 14.09 -43.15
CA ILE A 87 41.22 13.42 -41.89
C ILE A 87 40.74 14.33 -40.77
N PHE A 88 39.86 13.81 -39.91
CA PHE A 88 39.40 14.51 -38.72
C PHE A 88 39.97 13.84 -37.47
N PHE A 89 40.28 14.61 -36.45
CA PHE A 89 40.60 14.06 -35.16
C PHE A 89 39.74 14.72 -34.06
N PHE A 90 39.35 13.90 -33.10
CA PHE A 90 38.66 14.29 -31.90
C PHE A 90 39.62 14.19 -30.72
N ARG A 91 39.78 15.28 -29.98
CA ARG A 91 40.65 15.31 -28.79
C ARG A 91 39.79 15.22 -27.53
N ARG A 92 40.20 14.36 -26.62
CA ARG A 92 39.55 14.25 -25.31
C ARG A 92 39.80 15.48 -24.44
N ASN A 93 38.77 15.93 -23.73
CA ASN A 93 38.86 16.94 -22.69
C ASN A 93 38.96 16.28 -21.33
N ILE A 94 40.15 15.89 -20.91
CA ILE A 94 40.39 15.15 -19.68
C ILE A 94 39.87 15.89 -18.46
N THR A 95 40.00 17.21 -18.40
CA THR A 95 39.48 17.99 -17.26
C THR A 95 37.96 17.91 -17.13
N ALA A 96 37.24 17.95 -18.26
CA ALA A 96 35.78 17.77 -18.23
C ALA A 96 35.38 16.34 -17.85
N GLU A 97 36.13 15.34 -18.31
CA GLU A 97 35.88 13.94 -17.94
C GLU A 97 36.14 13.68 -16.45
N GLU A 98 37.20 14.25 -15.86
CA GLU A 98 37.51 14.18 -14.44
C GLU A 98 36.42 14.84 -13.59
N GLN A 99 35.83 15.96 -14.04
CA GLN A 99 34.72 16.60 -13.35
C GLN A 99 33.48 15.69 -13.32
N VAL A 100 33.23 14.94 -14.39
CA VAL A 100 32.12 13.98 -14.43
C VAL A 100 32.36 12.80 -13.49
N VAL A 101 33.58 12.28 -13.44
CA VAL A 101 33.97 11.23 -12.48
C VAL A 101 33.79 11.70 -11.04
N GLN A 102 34.23 12.93 -10.75
CA GLN A 102 34.05 13.51 -9.42
C GLN A 102 32.58 13.68 -9.05
N LEU A 103 31.74 14.10 -10.01
CA LEU A 103 30.28 14.23 -9.78
C LEU A 103 29.63 12.89 -9.37
N LEU A 104 30.00 11.76 -10.00
CA LEU A 104 29.51 10.43 -9.63
C LEU A 104 30.01 9.99 -8.27
N THR A 105 31.26 10.31 -7.94
CA THR A 105 31.85 9.97 -6.62
C THR A 105 31.22 10.79 -5.50
N ASP A 106 30.97 12.08 -5.71
CA ASP A 106 30.31 12.96 -4.76
C ASP A 106 28.84 12.56 -4.53
N ALA A 107 28.23 11.95 -5.54
CA ALA A 107 26.88 11.38 -5.44
C ALA A 107 26.84 10.00 -4.75
N GLY A 108 27.96 9.51 -4.20
CA GLY A 108 28.04 8.30 -3.38
C GLY A 108 28.33 7.01 -4.13
N LEU A 109 28.78 7.09 -5.40
CA LEU A 109 29.27 5.93 -6.12
C LEU A 109 30.76 5.72 -5.86
N GLN A 110 31.14 4.45 -5.77
CA GLN A 110 32.53 4.02 -5.69
C GLN A 110 33.01 3.56 -7.07
N GLN A 111 34.14 4.06 -7.49
CA GLN A 111 34.78 3.63 -8.72
C GLN A 111 35.44 2.25 -8.54
N LEU A 112 34.96 1.24 -9.30
CA LEU A 112 35.48 -0.13 -9.27
C LEU A 112 36.75 -0.26 -10.14
N ASN A 113 36.71 0.38 -11.29
CA ASN A 113 37.83 0.48 -12.22
C ASN A 113 37.68 1.78 -13.06
N ASN A 114 38.48 1.96 -14.07
CA ASN A 114 38.46 3.18 -14.89
C ASN A 114 37.10 3.48 -15.53
N THR A 115 36.24 2.48 -15.72
CA THR A 115 34.96 2.62 -16.44
C THR A 115 33.75 2.34 -15.59
N HIS A 116 33.87 1.57 -14.50
CA HIS A 116 32.75 1.05 -13.77
C HIS A 116 32.63 1.67 -12.39
N PHE A 117 31.39 1.99 -12.03
CA PHE A 117 30.99 2.55 -10.75
C PHE A 117 29.92 1.67 -10.10
N SER A 118 29.99 1.50 -8.78
CA SER A 118 29.02 0.76 -7.99
C SER A 118 28.72 1.50 -6.69
N LEU A 119 27.67 1.06 -5.99
CA LEU A 119 27.41 1.54 -4.64
C LEU A 119 28.46 1.00 -3.66
N SER A 120 28.75 1.77 -2.61
CA SER A 120 29.65 1.32 -1.56
C SER A 120 29.10 0.05 -0.90
N PRO A 121 29.94 -0.95 -0.60
CA PRO A 121 29.54 -2.16 0.13
C PRO A 121 28.95 -1.88 1.53
N GLU A 122 29.21 -0.69 2.07
CA GLU A 122 28.69 -0.26 3.39
C GLU A 122 27.24 0.20 3.35
N ALA A 123 26.60 0.28 2.15
CA ALA A 123 25.19 0.63 1.99
C ALA A 123 24.39 -0.55 1.39
N PRO A 124 24.19 -1.66 2.12
CA PRO A 124 23.67 -2.90 1.58
C PRO A 124 22.18 -2.84 1.18
N GLU A 125 21.47 -1.79 1.55
CA GLU A 125 20.01 -1.68 1.36
C GLU A 125 19.60 -0.92 0.08
N LYS A 126 20.52 -0.30 -0.64
CA LYS A 126 20.22 0.44 -1.87
C LYS A 126 20.68 -0.29 -3.11
N THR A 127 19.80 -0.42 -4.09
CA THR A 127 20.16 -0.91 -5.41
C THR A 127 20.64 0.26 -6.29
N ILE A 128 21.46 -0.03 -7.32
CA ILE A 128 21.89 0.98 -8.32
C ILE A 128 20.67 1.63 -8.99
N VAL A 129 19.60 0.90 -9.22
CA VAL A 129 18.37 1.44 -9.82
C VAL A 129 17.70 2.45 -8.89
N GLU A 130 17.70 2.21 -7.58
CA GLU A 130 17.22 3.19 -6.58
C GLU A 130 18.08 4.42 -6.52
N TRP A 131 19.39 4.23 -6.60
CA TRP A 131 20.33 5.33 -6.68
C TRP A 131 20.08 6.18 -7.95
N ILE A 132 19.89 5.56 -9.11
CA ILE A 132 19.53 6.26 -10.37
C ILE A 132 18.24 7.06 -10.18
N ASN A 133 17.22 6.48 -9.56
CA ASN A 133 15.95 7.15 -9.34
C ASN A 133 16.07 8.34 -8.36
N SER A 134 16.87 8.23 -7.30
CA SER A 134 17.08 9.31 -6.33
C SER A 134 17.95 10.46 -6.88
N HIS A 135 18.79 10.21 -7.90
CA HIS A 135 19.66 11.22 -8.51
C HIS A 135 19.23 11.59 -9.95
N ARG A 136 17.98 11.33 -10.30
CA ARG A 136 17.45 11.46 -11.67
C ARG A 136 17.66 12.85 -12.27
N GLU A 137 17.37 13.91 -11.53
CA GLU A 137 17.53 15.28 -12.04
C GLU A 137 18.99 15.58 -12.42
N MET A 138 19.93 15.22 -11.57
CA MET A 138 21.37 15.36 -11.81
C MET A 138 21.80 14.54 -13.01
N LEU A 139 21.34 13.29 -13.12
CA LEU A 139 21.69 12.41 -14.21
C LEU A 139 21.12 12.89 -15.55
N GLN A 140 19.89 13.39 -15.61
CA GLN A 140 19.29 13.93 -16.84
C GLN A 140 19.98 15.22 -17.32
N GLN A 141 20.53 16.01 -16.42
CA GLN A 141 21.25 17.24 -16.77
C GLN A 141 22.68 16.99 -17.27
N SER A 142 23.33 15.93 -16.78
CA SER A 142 24.76 15.73 -16.95
C SER A 142 25.13 14.50 -17.78
N PHE A 143 24.18 13.56 -18.01
CA PHE A 143 24.46 12.27 -18.64
C PHE A 143 23.44 11.87 -19.69
N HIS A 144 23.91 11.18 -20.73
CA HIS A 144 23.01 10.36 -21.55
C HIS A 144 22.90 8.95 -20.96
N LEU A 145 21.71 8.61 -20.44
CA LEU A 145 21.46 7.30 -19.85
C LEU A 145 21.11 6.28 -20.95
N THR A 146 21.82 5.15 -20.98
CA THR A 146 21.52 4.02 -21.85
C THR A 146 21.30 2.77 -21.01
N SER A 147 20.20 2.04 -21.26
CA SER A 147 19.87 0.81 -20.54
C SER A 147 20.15 -0.41 -21.40
N ASN A 148 21.32 -1.01 -21.24
CA ASN A 148 21.60 -2.36 -21.76
C ASN A 148 21.87 -3.27 -20.57
N MET A 149 20.86 -4.00 -20.13
CA MET A 149 21.03 -5.06 -19.13
C MET A 149 20.79 -6.41 -19.78
N GLY A 150 21.82 -7.19 -19.93
CA GLY A 150 21.75 -8.57 -20.39
C GLY A 150 20.70 -8.79 -21.50
N ASN A 151 19.80 -9.75 -21.29
CA ASN A 151 18.68 -10.01 -22.22
C ASN A 151 17.41 -9.22 -21.90
N THR A 152 17.32 -8.48 -20.77
CA THR A 152 16.11 -7.76 -20.34
C THR A 152 16.47 -6.32 -19.91
N PRO A 153 16.13 -5.31 -20.71
CA PRO A 153 16.44 -3.91 -20.36
C PRO A 153 15.59 -3.44 -19.17
N TYR A 154 16.22 -2.73 -18.21
CA TYR A 154 15.50 -2.06 -17.14
C TYR A 154 14.89 -0.75 -17.63
N CYS A 155 13.66 -0.49 -17.21
CA CYS A 155 12.97 0.76 -17.47
C CYS A 155 13.41 1.82 -16.46
N LEU A 156 14.02 2.89 -16.96
CA LEU A 156 14.46 4.04 -16.16
C LEU A 156 13.45 5.20 -16.19
N ASP A 157 12.26 4.99 -16.80
CA ASP A 157 11.22 6.00 -16.88
C ASP A 157 10.67 6.33 -15.48
N GLU A 158 10.23 7.57 -15.29
CA GLU A 158 9.58 7.99 -14.06
C GLU A 158 8.29 7.21 -13.84
N ILE A 159 8.09 6.72 -12.61
CA ILE A 159 6.88 6.04 -12.19
C ILE A 159 5.96 7.07 -11.53
N ARG A 160 4.80 7.32 -12.13
CA ARG A 160 3.76 8.19 -11.58
C ARG A 160 2.52 7.37 -11.25
N ILE A 161 1.83 7.76 -10.20
CA ILE A 161 0.55 7.16 -9.81
C ILE A 161 -0.55 8.17 -10.08
N GLU A 162 -1.51 7.79 -10.91
CA GLU A 162 -2.78 8.49 -11.08
C GLU A 162 -3.86 7.71 -10.34
N GLN A 163 -4.67 8.42 -9.59
CA GLN A 163 -5.71 7.80 -8.78
C GLN A 163 -7.03 8.57 -8.87
N SER A 164 -8.13 7.83 -8.89
CA SER A 164 -9.49 8.34 -8.83
C SER A 164 -10.36 7.38 -8.05
N CYS A 165 -11.51 7.85 -7.62
CA CYS A 165 -12.44 7.06 -6.83
C CYS A 165 -13.85 7.26 -7.33
N ASP A 166 -14.58 6.17 -7.51
CA ASP A 166 -16.02 6.14 -7.74
C ASP A 166 -16.70 5.68 -6.46
N ASP A 167 -17.71 6.44 -6.01
CA ASP A 167 -18.46 6.18 -4.78
C ASP A 167 -19.82 5.55 -5.09
N GLU A 168 -20.10 4.38 -4.52
CA GLU A 168 -21.37 3.66 -4.59
C GLU A 168 -21.97 3.52 -3.18
N VAL A 169 -23.22 3.11 -3.05
CA VAL A 169 -23.96 3.09 -1.78
C VAL A 169 -23.28 2.26 -0.68
N ASP A 170 -22.72 1.09 -1.03
CA ASP A 170 -22.10 0.15 -0.07
C ASP A 170 -20.59 -0.04 -0.28
N TRP A 171 -20.07 0.42 -1.41
CA TRP A 171 -18.72 0.19 -1.86
C TRP A 171 -18.16 1.45 -2.49
N PHE A 172 -16.85 1.59 -2.48
CA PHE A 172 -16.16 2.54 -3.34
C PHE A 172 -15.12 1.79 -4.19
N GLU A 173 -14.90 2.27 -5.38
CA GLU A 173 -13.94 1.69 -6.31
C GLU A 173 -12.78 2.65 -6.51
N LEU A 174 -11.59 2.20 -6.10
CA LEU A 174 -10.34 2.92 -6.30
C LEU A 174 -9.74 2.54 -7.64
N HIS A 175 -9.63 3.52 -8.52
CA HIS A 175 -8.91 3.40 -9.77
C HIS A 175 -7.50 3.96 -9.57
N ILE A 176 -6.53 3.07 -9.47
CA ILE A 176 -5.12 3.43 -9.36
C ILE A 176 -4.44 2.97 -10.65
N THR A 177 -3.87 3.91 -11.39
CA THR A 177 -3.12 3.64 -12.62
C THR A 177 -1.68 4.06 -12.43
N VAL A 178 -0.77 3.15 -12.72
CA VAL A 178 0.66 3.41 -12.77
C VAL A 178 1.03 3.85 -14.18
N VAL A 179 1.64 5.02 -14.29
CA VAL A 179 2.12 5.58 -15.55
C VAL A 179 3.63 5.50 -15.57
N ILE A 180 4.19 4.83 -16.58
CA ILE A 180 5.63 4.61 -16.75
C ILE A 180 5.96 4.97 -18.20
N GLY A 181 6.55 6.15 -18.41
CA GLY A 181 6.70 6.69 -19.76
C GLY A 181 5.34 6.77 -20.48
N ASN A 182 5.19 6.00 -21.58
CA ASN A 182 3.95 5.92 -22.35
C ASN A 182 3.02 4.78 -21.92
N LEU A 183 3.41 3.95 -20.96
CA LEU A 183 2.62 2.82 -20.49
C LEU A 183 1.69 3.25 -19.37
N ARG A 184 0.44 2.77 -19.42
CA ARG A 184 -0.58 2.96 -18.37
C ARG A 184 -1.02 1.59 -17.88
N ILE A 185 -0.68 1.24 -16.67
CA ILE A 185 -0.89 -0.10 -16.09
C ILE A 185 -1.80 0.02 -14.88
N PRO A 186 -2.94 -0.69 -14.82
CA PRO A 186 -3.77 -0.73 -13.62
C PRO A 186 -2.96 -1.27 -12.44
N PHE A 187 -3.02 -0.59 -11.28
CA PHE A 187 -2.27 -0.95 -10.08
C PHE A 187 -2.54 -2.38 -9.60
N SER A 188 -3.74 -2.89 -9.86
CA SER A 188 -4.15 -4.26 -9.56
C SER A 188 -3.23 -5.33 -10.18
N ARG A 189 -2.54 -5.01 -11.29
CA ARG A 189 -1.57 -5.93 -11.93
C ARG A 189 -0.34 -6.20 -11.04
N PHE A 190 0.01 -5.27 -10.18
CA PHE A 190 1.15 -5.40 -9.26
C PHE A 190 0.80 -6.15 -7.97
N ARG A 191 -0.49 -6.44 -7.71
CA ARG A 191 -0.98 -7.07 -6.49
C ARG A 191 -0.16 -8.29 -6.06
N LYS A 192 0.07 -9.24 -6.97
CA LYS A 192 0.81 -10.46 -6.66
C LYS A 192 2.24 -10.17 -6.21
N HIS A 193 2.91 -9.24 -6.90
CA HIS A 193 4.29 -8.86 -6.58
C HIS A 193 4.38 -8.14 -5.23
N ILE A 194 3.44 -7.23 -4.96
CA ILE A 194 3.38 -6.50 -3.69
C ILE A 194 3.12 -7.46 -2.52
N LEU A 195 2.15 -8.38 -2.66
CA LEU A 195 1.81 -9.33 -1.59
C LEU A 195 2.89 -10.42 -1.38
N GLU A 196 3.68 -10.74 -2.42
CA GLU A 196 4.80 -11.68 -2.35
C GLU A 196 6.13 -10.98 -2.04
N GLU A 197 6.12 -9.66 -1.79
CA GLU A 197 7.31 -8.82 -1.54
C GLU A 197 8.35 -8.89 -2.67
N LYS A 198 7.89 -9.11 -3.92
CA LYS A 198 8.75 -9.16 -5.10
C LYS A 198 8.87 -7.78 -5.74
N ARG A 199 10.07 -7.24 -5.77
CA ARG A 199 10.32 -5.89 -6.29
C ARG A 199 10.41 -5.83 -7.82
N GLU A 200 10.83 -6.89 -8.47
CA GLU A 200 11.01 -6.93 -9.92
C GLU A 200 9.67 -7.24 -10.63
N TYR A 201 9.32 -6.40 -11.59
CA TYR A 201 8.12 -6.56 -12.41
C TYR A 201 8.43 -6.40 -13.88
N LEU A 202 8.04 -7.40 -14.71
CA LEU A 202 8.21 -7.36 -16.15
C LEU A 202 7.06 -6.57 -16.80
N LEU A 203 7.40 -5.48 -17.47
CA LEU A 203 6.44 -4.66 -18.21
C LEU A 203 5.93 -5.38 -19.46
N PRO A 204 4.76 -4.98 -19.99
CA PRO A 204 4.20 -5.56 -21.22
C PRO A 204 5.09 -5.36 -22.47
N ASP A 205 5.98 -4.38 -22.45
CA ASP A 205 6.95 -4.11 -23.53
C ASP A 205 8.26 -4.89 -23.40
N GLY A 206 8.37 -5.77 -22.42
CA GLY A 206 9.53 -6.61 -22.16
C GLY A 206 10.61 -5.95 -21.31
N ARG A 207 10.43 -4.72 -20.84
CA ARG A 207 11.35 -4.06 -19.90
C ARG A 207 11.05 -4.49 -18.47
N MET A 208 12.05 -4.49 -17.59
CA MET A 208 11.92 -4.76 -16.17
C MET A 208 11.86 -3.46 -15.38
N ILE A 209 11.01 -3.38 -14.36
CA ILE A 209 11.02 -2.28 -13.38
C ILE A 209 11.22 -2.80 -11.97
N LEU A 210 11.78 -1.96 -11.11
CA LEU A 210 11.76 -2.16 -9.67
C LEU A 210 10.58 -1.38 -9.05
N LEU A 211 9.69 -2.09 -8.39
CA LEU A 211 8.58 -1.47 -7.67
C LEU A 211 9.14 -0.69 -6.46
N PRO A 212 8.65 0.55 -6.24
CA PRO A 212 9.07 1.35 -5.09
C PRO A 212 8.81 0.62 -3.77
N GLU A 213 9.78 0.64 -2.86
CA GLU A 213 9.70 -0.06 -1.57
C GLU A 213 8.52 0.42 -0.73
N GLU A 214 8.21 1.72 -0.79
CA GLU A 214 7.06 2.30 -0.12
C GLU A 214 5.71 1.68 -0.52
N TRP A 215 5.60 1.04 -1.71
CA TRP A 215 4.37 0.41 -2.14
C TRP A 215 4.03 -0.84 -1.32
N PHE A 216 5.04 -1.55 -0.82
CA PHE A 216 4.86 -2.77 -0.04
C PHE A 216 4.27 -2.46 1.34
N SER A 217 4.68 -1.38 1.98
CA SER A 217 4.11 -0.94 3.25
C SER A 217 2.79 -0.18 3.07
N LYS A 218 2.71 0.66 2.04
CA LYS A 218 1.61 1.60 1.83
C LYS A 218 0.35 0.94 1.26
N TYR A 219 0.50 0.03 0.30
CA TYR A 219 -0.64 -0.54 -0.44
C TYR A 219 -0.95 -2.01 -0.12
N ALA A 220 -0.10 -2.75 0.60
CA ALA A 220 -0.32 -4.16 0.89
C ALA A 220 -1.69 -4.41 1.53
N ASN A 221 -2.01 -3.69 2.59
CA ASN A 221 -3.30 -3.81 3.28
C ASN A 221 -4.50 -3.52 2.37
N LEU A 222 -4.38 -2.50 1.53
CA LEU A 222 -5.43 -2.12 0.59
C LEU A 222 -5.68 -3.21 -0.45
N LEU A 223 -4.61 -3.85 -0.92
CA LEU A 223 -4.68 -4.97 -1.87
C LEU A 223 -5.19 -6.27 -1.25
N GLU A 224 -4.92 -6.51 0.04
CA GLU A 224 -5.45 -7.66 0.77
C GLU A 224 -6.95 -7.55 1.01
N MET A 225 -7.42 -6.36 1.40
CA MET A 225 -8.81 -6.10 1.79
C MET A 225 -9.74 -5.87 0.59
N GLY A 226 -9.19 -5.45 -0.56
CA GLY A 226 -9.96 -5.09 -1.74
C GLY A 226 -10.25 -6.25 -2.67
N ILE A 227 -11.42 -6.19 -3.31
CA ILE A 227 -11.79 -7.09 -4.41
C ILE A 227 -11.24 -6.49 -5.70
N GLN A 228 -10.42 -7.26 -6.42
CA GLN A 228 -9.89 -6.83 -7.70
C GLN A 228 -11.00 -6.77 -8.74
N THR A 229 -11.09 -5.64 -9.46
CA THR A 229 -11.96 -5.45 -10.62
C THR A 229 -11.11 -5.25 -11.88
N GLU A 230 -11.73 -5.18 -13.04
CA GLU A 230 -11.01 -4.89 -14.30
C GLU A 230 -10.38 -3.48 -14.29
N LYS A 231 -10.99 -2.53 -13.60
CA LYS A 231 -10.60 -1.12 -13.59
C LYS A 231 -9.81 -0.70 -12.34
N GLY A 232 -9.94 -1.44 -11.24
CA GLY A 232 -9.33 -1.01 -9.99
C GLY A 232 -9.48 -1.99 -8.83
N ILE A 233 -9.66 -1.44 -7.64
CA ILE A 233 -9.84 -2.17 -6.39
C ILE A 233 -11.13 -1.70 -5.75
N ARG A 234 -12.11 -2.60 -5.64
CA ARG A 234 -13.37 -2.34 -4.97
C ARG A 234 -13.24 -2.63 -3.48
N LEU A 235 -13.58 -1.66 -2.65
CA LEU A 235 -13.47 -1.71 -1.21
C LEU A 235 -14.83 -1.39 -0.57
N LYS A 236 -15.17 -2.08 0.51
CA LYS A 236 -16.31 -1.68 1.34
C LYS A 236 -16.00 -0.34 2.02
N HIS A 237 -17.05 0.47 2.29
CA HIS A 237 -16.89 1.73 3.02
C HIS A 237 -16.21 1.57 4.39
N THR A 238 -16.24 0.36 4.97
CA THR A 238 -15.51 0.01 6.20
C THR A 238 -13.99 0.20 6.10
N PHE A 239 -13.44 0.12 4.88
CA PHE A 239 -11.99 0.22 4.63
C PHE A 239 -11.54 1.60 4.18
N VAL A 240 -12.43 2.61 4.23
CA VAL A 240 -12.07 4.00 3.87
C VAL A 240 -10.86 4.49 4.65
N GLY A 241 -10.76 4.18 5.96
CA GLY A 241 -9.59 4.55 6.76
C GLY A 241 -8.27 3.95 6.26
N ALA A 242 -8.29 2.68 5.82
CA ALA A 242 -7.11 2.03 5.24
C ALA A 242 -6.74 2.64 3.87
N ALA A 243 -7.75 2.93 3.04
CA ALA A 243 -7.56 3.63 1.78
C ALA A 243 -6.99 5.04 1.99
N GLN A 244 -7.45 5.73 3.02
CA GLN A 244 -6.97 7.04 3.42
C GLN A 244 -5.49 7.03 3.79
N THR A 245 -5.07 6.09 4.60
CA THR A 245 -3.66 5.93 4.98
C THR A 245 -2.77 5.63 3.76
N ALA A 246 -3.28 4.86 2.81
CA ALA A 246 -2.56 4.52 1.59
C ALA A 246 -2.47 5.66 0.56
N LEU A 247 -3.47 6.54 0.49
CA LEU A 247 -3.57 7.56 -0.56
C LEU A 247 -3.01 8.93 -0.16
N GLY A 248 -2.84 9.19 1.15
CA GLY A 248 -2.35 10.47 1.68
C GLY A 248 -3.46 11.52 1.91
N GLU A 249 -3.13 12.57 2.69
CA GLU A 249 -4.14 13.54 3.18
C GLU A 249 -4.79 14.42 2.09
N GLU A 250 -4.11 14.74 1.01
CA GLU A 250 -4.66 15.61 -0.04
C GLU A 250 -5.70 14.88 -0.91
N GLU A 251 -5.48 13.61 -1.20
CA GLU A 251 -6.45 12.77 -1.89
C GLU A 251 -7.68 12.49 -0.99
N LEU A 252 -7.49 12.48 0.33
CA LEU A 252 -8.54 12.37 1.34
C LEU A 252 -9.67 13.40 1.20
N LYS A 253 -9.35 14.61 0.73
CA LYS A 253 -10.33 15.68 0.56
C LYS A 253 -11.33 15.40 -0.57
N LYS A 254 -10.99 14.49 -1.48
CA LYS A 254 -11.84 14.08 -2.59
C LYS A 254 -12.82 12.94 -2.21
N PHE A 255 -12.57 12.28 -1.07
CA PHE A 255 -13.47 11.24 -0.56
C PHE A 255 -14.60 11.86 0.28
N PRO A 256 -15.85 11.41 0.13
CA PRO A 256 -17.01 11.98 0.84
C PRO A 256 -17.05 11.68 2.36
N VAL A 257 -15.93 11.46 3.01
CA VAL A 257 -15.79 10.90 4.36
C VAL A 257 -16.03 11.89 5.51
N LYS A 258 -16.34 13.16 5.23
CA LYS A 258 -16.77 14.09 6.28
C LYS A 258 -18.30 14.19 6.37
N GLN A 259 -19.00 13.09 6.56
CA GLN A 259 -20.31 13.22 7.17
C GLN A 259 -20.11 13.57 8.65
N GLN A 260 -20.29 14.85 9.00
CA GLN A 260 -20.39 15.26 10.40
C GLN A 260 -21.48 14.41 11.04
N ILE A 261 -21.17 13.75 12.15
CA ILE A 261 -22.16 12.99 12.91
C ILE A 261 -23.28 13.95 13.29
N GLN A 262 -24.43 13.80 12.61
CA GLN A 262 -25.59 14.65 12.88
C GLN A 262 -26.14 14.32 14.26
N ASN A 263 -26.56 15.34 14.98
CA ASN A 263 -27.24 15.14 16.26
C ASN A 263 -28.65 14.54 15.99
N ILE A 264 -28.85 13.30 16.36
CA ILE A 264 -30.09 12.55 16.13
C ILE A 264 -31.05 12.78 17.28
N ALA A 265 -32.30 13.10 16.99
CA ALA A 265 -33.32 13.27 18.04
C ALA A 265 -33.55 11.95 18.79
N VAL A 266 -33.61 12.03 20.11
CA VAL A 266 -33.93 10.89 21.00
C VAL A 266 -35.34 10.35 20.69
N PRO A 267 -35.52 9.04 20.60
CA PRO A 267 -36.85 8.45 20.38
C PRO A 267 -37.86 8.90 21.42
N LYS A 268 -39.04 9.35 20.97
CA LYS A 268 -40.12 9.83 21.88
C LYS A 268 -40.60 8.79 22.89
N ASN A 269 -40.43 7.51 22.56
CA ASN A 269 -40.85 6.38 23.41
C ASN A 269 -39.77 5.99 24.44
N LEU A 270 -38.62 6.65 24.46
CA LEU A 270 -37.63 6.44 25.51
C LEU A 270 -38.09 7.13 26.80
N LYS A 271 -38.09 6.38 27.88
CA LYS A 271 -38.52 6.88 29.23
C LYS A 271 -37.30 7.33 30.03
N ALA A 272 -36.37 8.07 29.40
CA ALA A 272 -35.19 8.60 30.04
C ALA A 272 -34.71 9.87 29.32
N THR A 273 -33.96 10.72 30.03
CA THR A 273 -33.27 11.89 29.50
C THR A 273 -31.78 11.57 29.40
N LEU A 274 -31.22 11.73 28.21
CA LEU A 274 -29.78 11.52 27.97
C LEU A 274 -28.97 12.75 28.42
N ARG A 275 -27.83 12.51 29.01
CA ARG A 275 -26.81 13.56 29.20
C ARG A 275 -26.18 13.91 27.85
N PRO A 276 -25.56 15.12 27.69
CA PRO A 276 -24.98 15.55 26.40
C PRO A 276 -24.01 14.55 25.76
N TYR A 277 -23.14 13.90 26.54
CA TYR A 277 -22.21 12.91 26.03
C TYR A 277 -22.94 11.60 25.61
N GLN A 278 -23.98 11.18 26.34
CA GLN A 278 -24.78 10.02 25.95
C GLN A 278 -25.57 10.28 24.67
N GLN A 279 -26.02 11.51 24.46
CA GLN A 279 -26.65 11.94 23.21
C GLN A 279 -25.66 11.86 22.04
N LYS A 280 -24.40 12.26 22.25
CA LYS A 280 -23.34 12.12 21.24
C LYS A 280 -23.06 10.66 20.94
N GLY A 281 -22.91 9.82 21.96
CA GLY A 281 -22.68 8.38 21.80
C GLY A 281 -23.84 7.67 21.08
N PHE A 282 -25.08 8.02 21.41
CA PHE A 282 -26.26 7.54 20.70
C PHE A 282 -26.24 7.96 19.21
N SER A 283 -25.98 9.25 18.93
CA SER A 283 -25.91 9.77 17.55
C SER A 283 -24.83 9.09 16.75
N TRP A 284 -23.67 8.82 17.36
CA TRP A 284 -22.57 8.06 16.77
C TRP A 284 -22.99 6.61 16.45
N MET A 285 -23.63 5.91 17.37
CA MET A 285 -24.12 4.55 17.11
C MET A 285 -25.17 4.52 15.99
N VAL A 286 -26.06 5.52 15.90
CA VAL A 286 -27.01 5.63 14.78
C VAL A 286 -26.28 5.89 13.46
N HIS A 287 -25.23 6.69 13.48
CA HIS A 287 -24.38 6.88 12.29
C HIS A 287 -23.75 5.56 11.83
N LEU A 288 -23.13 4.80 12.73
CA LEU A 288 -22.59 3.46 12.42
C LEU A 288 -23.67 2.52 11.88
N HIS A 289 -24.83 2.50 12.50
CA HIS A 289 -25.98 1.68 12.05
C HIS A 289 -26.35 1.99 10.59
N LYS A 290 -26.48 3.27 10.24
CA LYS A 290 -26.83 3.69 8.88
C LYS A 290 -25.76 3.33 7.84
N GLN A 291 -24.52 3.27 8.25
CA GLN A 291 -23.38 2.89 7.41
C GLN A 291 -23.12 1.38 7.35
N GLY A 292 -23.93 0.57 8.07
CA GLY A 292 -23.73 -0.88 8.13
C GLY A 292 -22.54 -1.31 8.99
N PHE A 293 -21.99 -0.41 9.82
CA PHE A 293 -20.83 -0.71 10.66
C PHE A 293 -21.24 -1.28 12.02
N GLY A 294 -20.39 -2.14 12.57
CA GLY A 294 -20.37 -2.46 13.97
C GLY A 294 -19.66 -1.38 14.80
N GLY A 295 -19.73 -1.45 16.11
CA GLY A 295 -19.14 -0.45 17.00
C GLY A 295 -18.60 -1.02 18.31
N CYS A 296 -17.64 -0.26 18.90
CA CYS A 296 -17.15 -0.48 20.26
C CYS A 296 -17.46 0.77 21.10
N LEU A 297 -18.40 0.66 22.04
CA LEU A 297 -18.68 1.73 22.99
C LEU A 297 -17.80 1.52 24.23
N ALA A 298 -16.71 2.27 24.28
CA ALA A 298 -15.63 2.13 25.26
C ALA A 298 -15.63 3.23 26.34
N ASP A 299 -16.82 3.72 26.70
CA ASP A 299 -16.98 4.66 27.80
C ASP A 299 -16.58 4.01 29.13
N ASP A 300 -16.14 4.79 30.11
CA ASP A 300 -15.83 4.33 31.44
C ASP A 300 -17.03 3.67 32.11
N MET A 301 -16.78 2.85 33.13
CA MET A 301 -17.85 2.23 33.91
C MET A 301 -18.74 3.30 34.57
N GLY A 302 -20.07 3.05 34.60
CA GLY A 302 -21.03 3.97 35.19
C GLY A 302 -21.50 5.12 34.31
N LEU A 303 -20.93 5.33 33.11
CA LEU A 303 -21.34 6.38 32.18
C LEU A 303 -22.61 6.06 31.38
N GLY A 304 -23.29 4.94 31.70
CA GLY A 304 -24.58 4.61 31.12
C GLY A 304 -24.53 4.04 29.71
N LYS A 305 -23.56 3.17 29.42
CA LYS A 305 -23.48 2.42 28.16
C LYS A 305 -24.77 1.66 27.86
N THR A 306 -25.36 1.03 28.88
CA THR A 306 -26.64 0.34 28.79
C THR A 306 -27.76 1.27 28.28
N LEU A 307 -27.91 2.48 28.87
CA LEU A 307 -28.91 3.45 28.44
C LEU A 307 -28.70 3.92 27.00
N GLN A 308 -27.47 4.21 26.63
CA GLN A 308 -27.15 4.62 25.26
C GLN A 308 -27.50 3.50 24.25
N THR A 309 -27.16 2.25 24.57
CA THR A 309 -27.50 1.07 23.75
C THR A 309 -28.99 0.87 23.64
N LEU A 310 -29.71 0.95 24.76
CA LEU A 310 -31.17 0.85 24.78
C LEU A 310 -31.84 1.96 23.98
N THR A 311 -31.26 3.15 23.97
CA THR A 311 -31.72 4.28 23.14
C THR A 311 -31.56 3.98 21.66
N LEU A 312 -30.41 3.41 21.25
CA LEU A 312 -30.19 2.94 19.86
C LEU A 312 -31.25 1.89 19.48
N LEU A 313 -31.45 0.87 20.32
CA LEU A 313 -32.42 -0.20 20.05
C LEU A 313 -33.85 0.35 19.97
N GLN A 314 -34.24 1.29 20.86
CA GLN A 314 -35.52 1.97 20.77
C GLN A 314 -35.68 2.81 19.50
N TYR A 315 -34.58 3.35 18.97
CA TYR A 315 -34.54 4.07 17.67
C TYR A 315 -34.77 3.11 16.49
N ILE A 316 -34.18 1.92 16.53
CA ILE A 316 -34.30 0.89 15.47
C ILE A 316 -35.67 0.29 15.43
N TYR A 317 -36.21 -0.12 16.58
CA TYR A 317 -37.53 -0.73 16.69
C TYR A 317 -38.65 0.32 16.82
N LYS A 318 -38.76 1.17 15.78
CA LYS A 318 -39.86 2.15 15.72
C LYS A 318 -41.16 1.46 15.28
N PRO A 319 -42.32 1.89 15.82
CA PRO A 319 -43.63 1.35 15.40
C PRO A 319 -43.93 1.56 13.90
N SER A 320 -43.28 2.56 13.28
CA SER A 320 -43.46 2.92 11.87
C SER A 320 -42.54 2.12 10.90
N THR A 321 -41.64 1.30 11.43
CA THR A 321 -40.75 0.47 10.58
C THR A 321 -41.35 -0.94 10.44
N PRO A 322 -41.08 -1.65 9.31
CA PRO A 322 -41.35 -3.07 9.22
C PRO A 322 -40.70 -3.81 10.38
N ARG A 323 -41.34 -4.95 10.79
CA ARG A 323 -40.81 -5.73 11.91
C ARG A 323 -39.38 -6.21 11.61
N GLN A 324 -38.41 -5.75 12.41
CA GLN A 324 -37.01 -6.15 12.34
C GLN A 324 -36.80 -7.45 13.14
N PRO A 325 -35.78 -8.25 12.79
CA PRO A 325 -35.34 -9.38 13.60
C PRO A 325 -34.99 -8.95 15.02
N ALA A 326 -34.99 -9.89 15.97
CA ALA A 326 -34.62 -9.60 17.35
C ALA A 326 -33.16 -9.16 17.50
N THR A 327 -32.87 -8.45 18.58
CA THR A 327 -31.48 -8.18 19.05
C THR A 327 -31.11 -9.17 20.14
N LEU A 328 -29.96 -9.84 20.02
CA LEU A 328 -29.37 -10.67 21.06
C LEU A 328 -28.44 -9.82 21.93
N ILE A 329 -28.66 -9.81 23.24
CA ILE A 329 -27.86 -9.10 24.23
C ILE A 329 -27.20 -10.14 25.13
N VAL A 330 -25.87 -10.28 25.02
CA VAL A 330 -25.08 -11.24 25.79
C VAL A 330 -24.35 -10.49 26.89
N VAL A 331 -24.57 -10.89 28.12
CA VAL A 331 -24.06 -10.20 29.30
C VAL A 331 -23.46 -11.19 30.31
N PRO A 332 -22.57 -10.74 31.22
CA PRO A 332 -22.23 -11.52 32.41
C PRO A 332 -23.44 -11.86 33.25
N THR A 333 -23.46 -13.01 33.90
CA THR A 333 -24.59 -13.47 34.71
C THR A 333 -25.01 -12.46 35.77
N SER A 334 -24.04 -11.77 36.38
CA SER A 334 -24.25 -10.74 37.38
C SER A 334 -25.01 -9.51 36.86
N LEU A 335 -24.90 -9.21 35.57
CA LEU A 335 -25.49 -8.03 34.95
C LEU A 335 -26.85 -8.31 34.30
N LEU A 336 -27.22 -9.56 34.11
CA LEU A 336 -28.46 -9.96 33.40
C LEU A 336 -29.73 -9.32 34.01
N HIS A 337 -29.85 -9.38 35.33
CA HIS A 337 -31.00 -8.78 36.01
C HIS A 337 -31.05 -7.25 35.86
N ASN A 338 -29.91 -6.60 35.92
CA ASN A 338 -29.78 -5.15 35.74
C ASN A 338 -30.24 -4.72 34.35
N TRP A 339 -29.72 -5.38 33.32
CA TRP A 339 -30.08 -5.10 31.93
C TRP A 339 -31.58 -5.21 31.68
N ARG A 340 -32.20 -6.28 32.16
CA ARG A 340 -33.63 -6.49 32.03
C ARG A 340 -34.45 -5.41 32.77
N ARG A 341 -34.03 -5.05 33.99
CA ARG A 341 -34.64 -3.99 34.77
C ARG A 341 -34.58 -2.63 34.08
N GLU A 342 -33.40 -2.28 33.53
CA GLU A 342 -33.21 -1.03 32.81
C GLU A 342 -33.99 -1.01 31.48
N ALA A 343 -33.97 -2.10 30.73
CA ALA A 343 -34.72 -2.21 29.48
C ALA A 343 -36.25 -2.03 29.73
N LYS A 344 -36.80 -2.68 30.78
CA LYS A 344 -38.21 -2.52 31.18
C LYS A 344 -38.51 -1.09 31.62
N ARG A 345 -37.58 -0.45 32.31
CA ARG A 345 -37.73 0.92 32.82
C ARG A 345 -37.71 1.97 31.73
N PHE A 346 -36.76 1.86 30.78
CA PHE A 346 -36.47 2.93 29.86
C PHE A 346 -37.08 2.76 28.46
N THR A 347 -37.48 1.53 28.10
CA THR A 347 -38.03 1.25 26.76
C THR A 347 -39.43 0.68 26.79
N ALA A 348 -40.07 0.63 25.62
CA ALA A 348 -41.34 -0.06 25.41
C ALA A 348 -41.13 -1.35 24.58
N LEU A 349 -39.92 -1.88 24.51
CA LEU A 349 -39.56 -3.04 23.69
C LEU A 349 -39.98 -4.34 24.38
N SER A 350 -40.55 -5.29 23.61
CA SER A 350 -40.84 -6.64 24.10
C SER A 350 -39.52 -7.40 24.30
N MET A 351 -39.41 -8.18 25.38
CA MET A 351 -38.17 -8.83 25.75
C MET A 351 -38.40 -10.23 26.34
N ALA A 352 -37.44 -11.10 26.11
CA ALA A 352 -37.37 -12.42 26.73
C ALA A 352 -35.93 -12.69 27.22
N GLU A 353 -35.84 -13.60 28.18
CA GLU A 353 -34.57 -14.19 28.61
C GLU A 353 -34.45 -15.59 28.00
N TYR A 354 -33.34 -15.83 27.27
CA TYR A 354 -33.05 -17.15 26.74
C TYR A 354 -32.28 -17.98 27.76
N ASN A 355 -32.84 -19.12 28.15
CA ASN A 355 -32.25 -20.07 29.10
C ASN A 355 -32.50 -21.54 28.68
N ASN A 356 -31.87 -22.49 29.37
CA ASN A 356 -31.91 -23.92 29.05
C ASN A 356 -33.28 -24.57 29.14
N THR A 357 -34.29 -23.93 29.78
CA THR A 357 -35.61 -24.49 29.91
C THR A 357 -36.48 -24.27 28.68
N MET A 358 -36.01 -23.51 27.72
CA MET A 358 -36.74 -23.19 26.50
C MET A 358 -36.40 -24.21 25.40
N ALA A 359 -37.39 -25.00 25.01
CA ALA A 359 -37.29 -25.86 23.84
C ALA A 359 -37.53 -25.01 22.58
N ILE A 360 -36.47 -24.62 21.91
CA ILE A 360 -36.54 -23.88 20.64
C ILE A 360 -36.20 -24.84 19.50
N ASP A 361 -37.12 -24.89 18.54
CA ASP A 361 -36.93 -25.64 17.31
C ASP A 361 -35.87 -24.96 16.45
N LYS A 362 -34.78 -25.66 16.14
CA LYS A 362 -33.67 -25.16 15.31
C LYS A 362 -34.07 -24.90 13.85
N GLU A 363 -35.09 -25.60 13.38
CA GLU A 363 -35.58 -25.45 12.00
C GLU A 363 -36.53 -24.25 11.87
N GLN A 364 -37.11 -23.78 12.97
CA GLN A 364 -38.04 -22.65 13.01
C GLN A 364 -37.74 -21.68 14.13
N PRO A 365 -36.52 -21.14 14.23
CA PRO A 365 -36.10 -20.26 15.33
C PRO A 365 -36.92 -18.97 15.38
N GLU A 366 -37.49 -18.53 14.23
CA GLU A 366 -38.34 -17.34 14.13
C GLU A 366 -39.59 -17.45 15.01
N LYS A 367 -40.11 -18.65 15.25
CA LYS A 367 -41.28 -18.87 16.11
C LYS A 367 -41.03 -18.39 17.53
N PHE A 368 -39.79 -18.37 17.99
CA PHE A 368 -39.44 -17.83 19.29
C PHE A 368 -38.84 -16.44 19.18
N PHE A 369 -37.68 -16.32 18.48
CA PHE A 369 -36.95 -15.07 18.46
C PHE A 369 -37.70 -13.94 17.77
N GLY A 370 -38.48 -14.24 16.74
CA GLY A 370 -39.28 -13.27 16.02
C GLY A 370 -40.42 -12.62 16.82
N HIS A 371 -40.77 -13.11 18.03
CA HIS A 371 -41.80 -12.51 18.87
C HIS A 371 -41.33 -11.36 19.75
N PHE A 372 -40.02 -11.26 19.96
CA PHE A 372 -39.41 -10.29 20.86
C PHE A 372 -38.52 -9.31 20.10
N HIS A 373 -38.35 -8.11 20.67
CA HIS A 373 -37.35 -7.16 20.18
C HIS A 373 -35.98 -7.44 20.78
N LEU A 374 -35.94 -7.79 22.09
CA LEU A 374 -34.73 -8.03 22.85
C LEU A 374 -34.70 -9.44 23.41
N ILE A 375 -33.63 -10.15 23.18
CA ILE A 375 -33.35 -11.46 23.77
C ILE A 375 -32.10 -11.33 24.64
N PHE A 376 -32.26 -11.56 25.93
CA PHE A 376 -31.14 -11.52 26.88
C PHE A 376 -30.62 -12.92 27.15
N THR A 377 -29.30 -13.06 27.17
CA THR A 377 -28.62 -14.31 27.54
C THR A 377 -27.29 -14.04 28.21
N THR A 378 -26.63 -15.08 28.70
CA THR A 378 -25.30 -14.99 29.27
C THR A 378 -24.24 -15.62 28.37
N TYR A 379 -22.95 -15.27 28.55
CA TYR A 379 -21.86 -15.88 27.82
C TYR A 379 -21.80 -17.41 27.96
N GLY A 380 -22.11 -17.94 29.15
CA GLY A 380 -22.22 -19.37 29.40
C GLY A 380 -23.33 -20.03 28.59
N MET A 381 -24.51 -19.42 28.56
CA MET A 381 -25.65 -19.87 27.80
C MET A 381 -25.38 -19.79 26.28
N MET A 382 -24.77 -18.71 25.84
CA MET A 382 -24.36 -18.55 24.44
C MET A 382 -23.46 -19.69 23.99
N ARG A 383 -22.42 -20.03 24.77
CA ARG A 383 -21.52 -21.14 24.46
C ARG A 383 -22.26 -22.47 24.37
N ASN A 384 -23.07 -22.76 25.35
CA ASN A 384 -23.74 -24.07 25.49
C ASN A 384 -24.81 -24.29 24.41
N ASN A 385 -25.39 -23.22 23.87
CA ASN A 385 -26.50 -23.28 22.93
C ASN A 385 -26.21 -22.59 21.60
N ILE A 386 -24.94 -22.50 21.22
CA ILE A 386 -24.53 -21.78 20.02
C ILE A 386 -25.22 -22.30 18.75
N ASP A 387 -25.49 -23.59 18.64
CA ASP A 387 -26.14 -24.19 17.46
C ASP A 387 -27.57 -23.72 17.25
N ILE A 388 -28.28 -23.37 18.34
CA ILE A 388 -29.60 -22.78 18.25
C ILE A 388 -29.49 -21.30 17.93
N LEU A 389 -28.58 -20.57 18.59
CA LEU A 389 -28.45 -19.14 18.43
C LEU A 389 -27.91 -18.77 17.04
N CYS A 390 -27.06 -19.59 16.43
CA CYS A 390 -26.54 -19.35 15.09
C CYS A 390 -27.51 -19.73 13.96
N SER A 391 -28.63 -20.42 14.25
CA SER A 391 -29.67 -20.72 13.26
C SER A 391 -30.57 -19.49 12.95
N TYR A 392 -30.50 -18.44 13.77
CA TYR A 392 -31.28 -17.21 13.60
C TYR A 392 -30.37 -16.02 13.29
N ARG A 393 -30.76 -15.20 12.30
CA ARG A 393 -30.05 -13.96 11.97
C ARG A 393 -30.65 -12.79 12.73
N PHE A 394 -29.93 -12.31 13.72
CA PHE A 394 -30.35 -11.17 14.56
C PHE A 394 -30.20 -9.82 13.83
N GLU A 395 -30.96 -8.80 14.27
CA GLU A 395 -30.71 -7.42 13.83
C GLU A 395 -29.41 -6.88 14.42
N TYR A 396 -29.23 -7.07 15.72
CA TYR A 396 -28.00 -6.76 16.45
C TYR A 396 -27.57 -7.94 17.31
N ILE A 397 -26.26 -8.05 17.50
CA ILE A 397 -25.67 -8.76 18.62
C ILE A 397 -24.91 -7.75 19.46
N VAL A 398 -25.29 -7.61 20.73
CA VAL A 398 -24.64 -6.74 21.70
C VAL A 398 -23.91 -7.61 22.70
N LEU A 399 -22.59 -7.41 22.86
CA LEU A 399 -21.80 -8.07 23.89
C LEU A 399 -21.41 -7.04 24.95
N ASP A 400 -21.90 -7.19 26.16
CA ASP A 400 -21.49 -6.36 27.29
C ASP A 400 -20.32 -6.99 28.03
N GLU A 401 -19.45 -6.16 28.58
CA GLU A 401 -18.17 -6.58 29.15
C GLU A 401 -17.38 -7.47 28.15
N SER A 402 -17.14 -6.90 26.99
CA SER A 402 -16.60 -7.65 25.83
C SER A 402 -15.17 -8.21 26.03
N GLN A 403 -14.49 -7.87 27.12
CA GLN A 403 -13.27 -8.57 27.54
C GLN A 403 -13.49 -10.09 27.73
N ASN A 404 -14.72 -10.56 27.84
CA ASN A 404 -15.05 -12.00 27.86
C ASN A 404 -14.69 -12.71 26.53
N ILE A 405 -14.48 -11.98 25.45
CA ILE A 405 -14.07 -12.50 24.12
C ILE A 405 -12.65 -12.05 23.72
N LYS A 406 -11.84 -11.50 24.61
CA LYS A 406 -10.49 -10.98 24.31
C LYS A 406 -9.49 -12.04 23.85
N ASN A 407 -9.68 -13.29 24.24
CA ASN A 407 -8.86 -14.41 23.82
C ASN A 407 -9.45 -15.10 22.59
N SER A 408 -8.82 -14.95 21.43
CA SER A 408 -9.22 -15.54 20.14
C SER A 408 -9.27 -17.07 20.16
N GLU A 409 -8.52 -17.73 21.05
CA GLU A 409 -8.51 -19.18 21.18
C GLU A 409 -9.65 -19.73 22.08
N SER A 410 -10.31 -18.86 22.83
CA SER A 410 -11.35 -19.26 23.79
C SER A 410 -12.61 -19.80 23.10
N LEU A 411 -13.28 -20.73 23.76
CA LEU A 411 -14.57 -21.24 23.29
C LEU A 411 -15.63 -20.11 23.23
N THR A 412 -15.52 -19.11 24.11
CA THR A 412 -16.44 -17.96 24.14
C THR A 412 -16.28 -17.12 22.88
N PHE A 413 -15.05 -16.80 22.48
CA PHE A 413 -14.78 -16.08 21.24
C PHE A 413 -15.26 -16.87 20.01
N ARG A 414 -14.88 -18.16 19.91
CA ARG A 414 -15.30 -19.04 18.81
C ARG A 414 -16.82 -19.14 18.69
N SER A 415 -17.55 -19.16 19.80
CA SER A 415 -19.00 -19.13 19.79
C SER A 415 -19.53 -17.76 19.33
N ALA A 416 -18.98 -16.67 19.84
CA ALA A 416 -19.43 -15.33 19.49
C ALA A 416 -19.32 -15.04 17.99
N ILE A 417 -18.22 -15.42 17.35
CA ILE A 417 -18.01 -15.19 15.89
C ILE A 417 -18.96 -16.02 15.00
N ARG A 418 -19.50 -17.16 15.49
CA ARG A 418 -20.48 -17.97 14.75
C ARG A 418 -21.87 -17.34 14.70
N LEU A 419 -22.20 -16.43 15.61
CA LEU A 419 -23.48 -15.75 15.65
C LEU A 419 -23.71 -14.93 14.38
N GLN A 420 -24.92 -14.95 13.86
CA GLN A 420 -25.30 -14.23 12.64
C GLN A 420 -26.14 -12.99 12.98
N SER A 421 -25.74 -11.83 12.46
CA SER A 421 -26.48 -10.58 12.62
C SER A 421 -26.22 -9.63 11.47
N LYS A 422 -27.03 -8.57 11.38
CA LYS A 422 -26.76 -7.44 10.49
C LYS A 422 -25.71 -6.50 11.07
N HIS A 423 -25.78 -6.27 12.39
CA HIS A 423 -24.90 -5.35 13.10
C HIS A 423 -24.35 -5.99 14.37
N ARG A 424 -23.18 -5.53 14.80
CA ARG A 424 -22.52 -5.98 16.02
C ARG A 424 -22.06 -4.79 16.85
N LEU A 425 -22.30 -4.86 18.15
CA LEU A 425 -21.91 -3.83 19.11
C LEU A 425 -21.24 -4.48 20.31
N VAL A 426 -20.10 -3.96 20.72
CA VAL A 426 -19.46 -4.36 21.97
C VAL A 426 -19.44 -3.18 22.96
N LEU A 427 -19.61 -3.50 24.22
CA LEU A 427 -19.57 -2.55 25.32
C LEU A 427 -18.45 -2.99 26.26
N THR A 428 -17.57 -2.08 26.62
CA THR A 428 -16.46 -2.34 27.54
C THR A 428 -16.03 -1.06 28.24
N GLY A 429 -15.46 -1.16 29.42
CA GLY A 429 -14.74 -0.05 30.05
C GLY A 429 -13.24 -0.08 29.75
N THR A 430 -12.75 -1.23 29.25
CA THR A 430 -11.32 -1.50 29.05
C THR A 430 -11.11 -2.22 27.72
N PRO A 431 -11.11 -1.52 26.59
CA PRO A 431 -10.95 -2.15 25.27
C PRO A 431 -9.60 -2.81 25.09
N ILE A 432 -8.57 -2.35 25.80
CA ILE A 432 -7.24 -2.95 25.88
C ILE A 432 -6.90 -3.15 27.35
N GLU A 433 -6.81 -4.40 27.81
CA GLU A 433 -6.40 -4.70 29.18
C GLU A 433 -4.94 -5.13 29.26
N ASN A 434 -4.56 -6.17 28.52
CA ASN A 434 -3.24 -6.79 28.63
C ASN A 434 -2.41 -6.69 27.35
N SER A 435 -3.04 -6.66 26.20
CA SER A 435 -2.34 -6.66 24.91
C SER A 435 -3.18 -6.11 23.78
N LEU A 436 -2.52 -5.73 22.68
CA LEU A 436 -3.19 -5.37 21.41
C LEU A 436 -3.96 -6.55 20.80
N LYS A 437 -3.65 -7.79 21.18
CA LYS A 437 -4.45 -8.95 20.75
C LYS A 437 -5.89 -8.90 21.29
N ASP A 438 -6.08 -8.33 22.49
CA ASP A 438 -7.40 -8.14 23.08
C ASP A 438 -8.27 -7.23 22.20
N LEU A 439 -7.65 -6.17 21.65
CA LEU A 439 -8.28 -5.25 20.72
C LEU A 439 -8.61 -5.97 19.41
N TRP A 440 -7.66 -6.72 18.84
CA TRP A 440 -7.89 -7.48 17.61
C TRP A 440 -9.07 -8.42 17.73
N ALA A 441 -9.17 -9.18 18.82
CA ALA A 441 -10.27 -10.12 19.03
C ALA A 441 -11.64 -9.42 19.07
N GLN A 442 -11.75 -8.30 19.78
CA GLN A 442 -12.99 -7.53 19.84
C GLN A 442 -13.37 -6.94 18.49
N PHE A 443 -12.41 -6.35 17.77
CA PHE A 443 -12.67 -5.80 16.43
C PHE A 443 -12.92 -6.88 15.39
N HIS A 444 -12.32 -8.05 15.49
CA HIS A 444 -12.63 -9.19 14.63
C HIS A 444 -14.08 -9.68 14.83
N PHE A 445 -14.62 -9.61 16.06
CA PHE A 445 -16.05 -9.84 16.29
C PHE A 445 -16.90 -8.72 15.68
N ILE A 446 -16.55 -7.45 15.91
CA ILE A 446 -17.31 -6.28 15.43
C ILE A 446 -17.37 -6.25 13.90
N GLN A 447 -16.21 -6.38 13.28
CA GLN A 447 -15.99 -6.23 11.84
C GLN A 447 -14.83 -7.17 11.42
N PRO A 448 -15.12 -8.42 11.02
CA PRO A 448 -14.09 -9.46 10.85
C PRO A 448 -12.90 -9.08 9.98
N ASP A 449 -13.12 -8.26 8.95
CA ASP A 449 -12.07 -7.96 7.97
C ASP A 449 -11.33 -6.63 8.27
N LEU A 450 -11.73 -5.87 9.30
CA LEU A 450 -11.22 -4.51 9.56
C LEU A 450 -9.73 -4.47 9.91
N LEU A 451 -9.26 -5.41 10.70
CA LEU A 451 -7.86 -5.49 11.16
C LEU A 451 -7.09 -6.65 10.49
N GLY A 452 -7.65 -7.25 9.46
CA GLY A 452 -7.06 -8.40 8.77
C GLY A 452 -6.96 -9.66 9.63
N THR A 453 -6.11 -10.61 9.23
CA THR A 453 -5.88 -11.83 10.00
C THR A 453 -5.06 -11.53 11.26
N GLU A 454 -5.19 -12.39 12.30
CA GLU A 454 -4.43 -12.24 13.55
C GLU A 454 -2.91 -12.20 13.30
N ASN A 455 -2.42 -13.04 12.38
CA ASN A 455 -1.00 -13.08 12.01
C ASN A 455 -0.54 -11.80 11.32
N ALA A 456 -1.34 -11.24 10.41
CA ALA A 456 -1.02 -9.97 9.76
C ALA A 456 -0.99 -8.83 10.77
N PHE A 457 -2.00 -8.75 11.65
CA PHE A 457 -2.07 -7.76 12.71
C PHE A 457 -0.88 -7.88 13.70
N GLN A 458 -0.47 -9.10 14.03
CA GLN A 458 0.67 -9.34 14.91
C GLN A 458 1.97 -8.83 14.29
N LYS A 459 2.21 -9.12 13.00
CA LYS A 459 3.42 -8.67 12.29
C LYS A 459 3.44 -7.15 12.13
N GLN A 460 2.31 -6.56 11.78
CA GLN A 460 2.23 -5.16 11.39
C GLN A 460 2.19 -4.19 12.59
N PHE A 461 1.54 -4.57 13.69
CA PHE A 461 1.33 -3.68 14.82
C PHE A 461 2.00 -4.17 16.12
N ILE A 462 1.91 -5.46 16.44
CA ILE A 462 2.38 -5.94 17.74
C ILE A 462 3.91 -6.06 17.79
N MET A 463 4.52 -6.64 16.73
CA MET A 463 5.97 -6.82 16.69
C MET A 463 6.73 -5.48 16.67
N PRO A 464 6.40 -4.50 15.81
CA PRO A 464 7.08 -3.21 15.80
C PRO A 464 6.99 -2.46 17.13
N ILE A 465 5.81 -2.47 17.79
CA ILE A 465 5.64 -1.81 19.11
C ILE A 465 6.45 -2.48 20.21
N ARG A 466 6.76 -3.78 20.10
CA ARG A 466 7.61 -4.49 21.08
C ARG A 466 9.10 -4.28 20.86
N GLN A 467 9.50 -3.87 19.67
CA GLN A 467 10.90 -3.68 19.28
C GLN A 467 11.36 -2.20 19.39
N GLY A 468 10.44 -1.24 19.45
CA GLY A 468 10.70 0.19 19.69
C GLY A 468 10.43 0.58 21.12
#